data_96c36baf416e7a8a406f8812f2aa611a
#
_entry.id   96c36baf416e7a8a406f8812f2aa611a
#
_cell.length_a   1.000
_cell.length_b   1.000
_cell.length_c   1.000
_cell.angle_alpha   90.00
_cell.angle_beta   90.00
_cell.angle_gamma   90.00
#
_symmetry.space_group_name_H-M   'P 1'
#
loop_
_entity.id
_entity.type
_entity.pdbx_description
1 polymer ?
#
loop_
_entity_poly.entity_id
_entity_poly.type
_entity_poly.pdbx_seq_one_letter_code
_entity_poly.pdbx_strand_id
1 'polypeptide(L)'
;IRFLRGEPSENVLLYGGAGTGKTAYVLSLLHEFPAARLILADPGDPTALTRLLQTLAGQPLRFLVLLDHMDLAAPSAQALSGRLCGGRLLPDNVRLYATARENSPAHPLFPLALPFPYPSLHAFARLVEEILEAEGVPCDPQAIHQACVDHQVDVRERLCFTGAKMLAEQFKG
;
A
#
# COMPACT_ATOMS: atom_id res chain seq x y z
N ILE A 1 5.27 8.47 -6.79
CA ILE A 1 6.50 8.48 -7.63
C ILE A 1 6.99 9.92 -7.87
N ARG A 2 6.15 10.89 -8.30
CA ARG A 2 6.58 12.29 -8.57
C ARG A 2 7.38 12.90 -7.42
N PHE A 3 6.90 12.76 -6.18
CA PHE A 3 7.60 13.23 -4.98
C PHE A 3 9.03 12.67 -4.87
N LEU A 4 9.21 11.38 -5.14
CA LEU A 4 10.53 10.73 -5.05
C LEU A 4 11.51 11.23 -6.11
N ARG A 5 11.00 11.76 -7.22
CA ARG A 5 11.77 12.44 -8.27
C ARG A 5 12.04 13.93 -8.01
N GLY A 6 11.56 14.46 -6.90
CA GLY A 6 11.76 15.87 -6.56
C GLY A 6 10.63 16.80 -7.02
N GLU A 7 9.56 16.27 -7.56
CA GLU A 7 8.43 17.04 -8.07
C GLU A 7 7.36 17.24 -6.98
N PRO A 8 6.57 18.33 -7.04
CA PRO A 8 5.41 18.49 -6.18
C PRO A 8 4.43 17.33 -6.33
N SER A 9 3.93 16.85 -5.21
CA SER A 9 2.93 15.76 -5.18
C SER A 9 2.05 15.86 -3.94
N GLU A 10 0.95 15.14 -3.98
CA GLU A 10 -0.01 15.05 -2.90
C GLU A 10 0.27 13.83 -1.99
N ASN A 11 -0.35 13.84 -0.81
CA ASN A 11 -0.45 12.64 0.02
C ASN A 11 -1.36 11.61 -0.64
N VAL A 12 -1.09 10.33 -0.39
CA VAL A 12 -1.71 9.23 -1.11
C VAL A 12 -2.46 8.31 -0.16
N LEU A 13 -3.70 8.02 -0.48
CA LEU A 13 -4.50 6.98 0.15
C LEU A 13 -4.59 5.76 -0.78
N LEU A 14 -4.19 4.60 -0.28
CA LEU A 14 -4.37 3.31 -0.93
C LEU A 14 -5.54 2.60 -0.23
N TYR A 15 -6.64 2.37 -0.92
CA TYR A 15 -7.83 1.78 -0.30
C TYR A 15 -8.32 0.54 -1.02
N GLY A 16 -8.95 -0.38 -0.28
CA GLY A 16 -9.47 -1.62 -0.85
C GLY A 16 -9.38 -2.79 0.12
N GLY A 17 -9.71 -3.97 -0.36
CA GLY A 17 -9.79 -5.19 0.44
C GLY A 17 -8.49 -5.57 1.15
N ALA A 18 -8.60 -6.45 2.14
CA ALA A 18 -7.42 -7.03 2.79
C ALA A 18 -6.61 -7.86 1.80
N GLY A 19 -5.28 -7.89 1.94
CA GLY A 19 -4.41 -8.73 1.11
C GLY A 19 -4.21 -8.28 -0.34
N THR A 20 -4.80 -7.16 -0.78
CA THR A 20 -4.70 -6.68 -2.18
C THR A 20 -3.35 -6.05 -2.56
N GLY A 21 -2.38 -6.01 -1.63
CA GLY A 21 -1.02 -5.56 -1.94
C GLY A 21 -0.74 -4.08 -1.64
N LYS A 22 -1.63 -3.35 -0.97
CA LYS A 22 -1.45 -1.92 -0.66
C LYS A 22 -0.12 -1.60 0.01
N THR A 23 0.17 -2.24 1.13
CA THR A 23 1.41 -2.06 1.89
C THR A 23 2.63 -2.53 1.09
N ALA A 24 2.51 -3.65 0.37
CA ALA A 24 3.56 -4.17 -0.50
C ALA A 24 3.92 -3.18 -1.61
N TYR A 25 2.93 -2.50 -2.19
CA TYR A 25 3.16 -1.45 -3.18
C TYR A 25 4.00 -0.29 -2.63
N VAL A 26 3.69 0.19 -1.42
CA VAL A 26 4.49 1.26 -0.81
C VAL A 26 5.91 0.81 -0.53
N LEU A 27 6.09 -0.42 -0.06
CA LEU A 27 7.41 -1.00 0.18
C LEU A 27 8.22 -1.14 -1.13
N SER A 28 7.58 -1.51 -2.23
CA SER A 28 8.26 -1.66 -3.52
C SER A 28 8.85 -0.35 -4.06
N LEU A 29 8.30 0.80 -3.68
CA LEU A 29 8.84 2.11 -4.07
C LEU A 29 10.28 2.34 -3.56
N LEU A 30 10.66 1.71 -2.45
CA LEU A 30 12.03 1.83 -1.93
C LEU A 30 13.06 1.10 -2.80
N HIS A 31 12.67 0.06 -3.51
CA HIS A 31 13.56 -0.62 -4.47
C HIS A 31 13.82 0.25 -5.70
N GLU A 32 12.81 0.98 -6.15
CA GLU A 32 12.93 1.90 -7.29
C GLU A 32 13.65 3.21 -6.89
N PHE A 33 13.49 3.64 -5.63
CA PHE A 33 14.04 4.90 -5.13
C PHE A 33 14.88 4.70 -3.85
N PRO A 34 16.09 4.15 -3.95
CA PRO A 34 16.91 3.79 -2.78
C PRO A 34 17.36 4.99 -1.94
N ALA A 35 17.30 6.21 -2.48
CA ALA A 35 17.56 7.43 -1.73
C ALA A 35 16.40 7.84 -0.80
N ALA A 36 15.22 7.30 -1.00
CA ALA A 36 14.07 7.55 -0.12
C ALA A 36 14.18 6.75 1.19
N ARG A 37 13.46 7.21 2.19
CA ARG A 37 13.31 6.51 3.48
C ARG A 37 11.84 6.32 3.77
N LEU A 38 11.47 5.11 4.19
CA LEU A 38 10.13 4.81 4.67
C LEU A 38 10.14 4.78 6.19
N ILE A 39 9.16 5.43 6.77
CA ILE A 39 8.90 5.40 8.21
C ILE A 39 7.47 4.91 8.40
N LEU A 40 7.33 3.88 9.21
CA LEU A 40 6.02 3.40 9.63
C LEU A 40 5.60 4.19 10.86
N ALA A 41 4.43 4.83 10.80
CA ALA A 41 3.89 5.60 11.91
C ALA A 41 2.51 5.11 12.32
N ASP A 42 2.21 5.22 13.60
CA ASP A 42 0.91 4.84 14.15
C ASP A 42 -0.16 5.87 13.74
N PRO A 43 -1.19 5.47 12.97
CA PRO A 43 -2.30 6.36 12.65
C PRO A 43 -3.16 6.73 13.86
N GLY A 44 -3.05 5.99 14.96
CA GLY A 44 -3.75 6.23 16.22
C GLY A 44 -3.14 7.34 17.09
N ASP A 45 -1.89 7.76 16.83
CA ASP A 45 -1.22 8.80 17.59
C ASP A 45 -0.87 10.05 16.74
N PRO A 46 -1.82 11.00 16.60
CA PRO A 46 -1.57 12.27 15.91
C PRO A 46 -0.46 13.13 16.51
N THR A 47 -0.20 12.98 17.80
CA THR A 47 0.82 13.77 18.49
C THR A 47 2.22 13.25 18.17
N ALA A 48 2.43 11.96 18.24
CA ALA A 48 3.69 11.34 17.83
C ALA A 48 4.00 11.62 16.36
N LEU A 49 3.00 11.53 15.48
CA LEU A 49 3.19 11.87 14.07
C LEU A 49 3.60 13.33 13.88
N THR A 50 2.97 14.27 14.58
CA THR A 50 3.35 15.69 14.50
C THR A 50 4.80 15.92 14.92
N ARG A 51 5.25 15.30 16.02
CA ARG A 51 6.65 15.36 16.47
C ARG A 51 7.61 14.74 15.44
N LEU A 52 7.23 13.60 14.87
CA LEU A 52 8.01 12.96 13.81
C LEU A 52 8.21 13.91 12.63
N LEU A 53 7.13 14.52 12.13
CA LEU A 53 7.19 15.46 11.00
C LEU A 53 8.11 16.66 11.30
N GLN A 54 8.06 17.19 12.51
CA GLN A 54 8.96 18.28 12.95
C GLN A 54 10.43 17.82 12.95
N THR A 55 10.70 16.59 13.37
CA THR A 55 12.06 16.02 13.38
C THR A 55 12.60 15.80 11.97
N LEU A 56 11.73 15.45 11.02
CA LEU A 56 12.08 15.21 9.62
C LEU A 56 12.24 16.50 8.83
N ALA A 57 11.65 17.60 9.28
CA ALA A 57 11.72 18.89 8.63
C ALA A 57 13.19 19.33 8.48
N GLY A 58 13.56 19.79 7.29
CA GLY A 58 14.92 20.26 7.00
C GLY A 58 15.98 19.17 6.81
N GLN A 59 15.64 17.89 6.96
CA GLN A 59 16.54 16.80 6.60
C GLN A 59 16.74 16.74 5.08
N PRO A 60 17.94 16.41 4.58
CA PRO A 60 18.22 16.42 3.14
C PRO A 60 17.59 15.23 2.40
N LEU A 61 17.03 14.27 3.11
CA LEU A 61 16.42 13.06 2.55
C LEU A 61 14.92 13.26 2.29
N ARG A 62 14.36 12.43 1.41
CA ARG A 62 12.92 12.33 1.18
C ARG A 62 12.34 11.19 1.98
N PHE A 63 11.25 11.46 2.66
CA PHE A 63 10.59 10.50 3.54
C PHE A 63 9.18 10.19 3.06
N LEU A 64 8.89 8.90 2.95
CA LEU A 64 7.53 8.38 2.89
C LEU A 64 7.14 7.98 4.31
N VAL A 65 6.10 8.58 4.85
CA VAL A 65 5.54 8.17 6.14
C VAL A 65 4.28 7.37 5.86
N LEU A 66 4.32 6.09 6.19
CA LEU A 66 3.21 5.16 5.99
C LEU A 66 2.36 5.05 7.26
N LEU A 67 1.08 5.36 7.10
CA LEU A 67 0.01 5.16 8.09
C LEU A 67 -0.75 3.89 7.68
N ASP A 68 -0.28 2.74 8.15
CA ASP A 68 -0.85 1.47 7.72
C ASP A 68 -2.14 1.16 8.50
N HIS A 69 -3.13 0.57 7.81
CA HIS A 69 -4.44 0.22 8.37
C HIS A 69 -5.21 1.40 9.02
N MET A 70 -5.15 2.57 8.40
CA MET A 70 -5.83 3.77 8.91
C MET A 70 -7.35 3.61 8.85
N ASP A 71 -8.00 3.84 10.00
CA ASP A 71 -9.44 4.04 10.05
C ASP A 71 -9.76 5.52 9.80
N LEU A 72 -10.29 5.82 8.62
CA LEU A 72 -10.61 7.18 8.19
C LEU A 72 -11.75 7.83 8.98
N ALA A 73 -12.59 7.03 9.63
CA ALA A 73 -13.69 7.51 10.48
C ALA A 73 -13.23 7.77 11.92
N ALA A 74 -12.06 7.29 12.32
CA ALA A 74 -11.58 7.43 13.68
C ALA A 74 -11.33 8.91 14.07
N PRO A 75 -11.54 9.26 15.34
CA PRO A 75 -11.22 10.60 15.86
C PRO A 75 -9.76 11.00 15.63
N SER A 76 -8.83 10.04 15.64
CA SER A 76 -7.41 10.27 15.32
C SER A 76 -7.20 10.75 13.88
N ALA A 77 -7.93 10.20 12.91
CA ALA A 77 -7.88 10.64 11.51
C ALA A 77 -8.39 12.08 11.35
N GLN A 78 -9.47 12.41 12.03
CA GLN A 78 -10.02 13.78 12.07
C GLN A 78 -9.04 14.76 12.73
N ALA A 79 -8.41 14.36 13.85
CA ALA A 79 -7.41 15.17 14.52
C ALA A 79 -6.16 15.40 13.65
N LEU A 80 -5.73 14.40 12.89
CA LEU A 80 -4.65 14.54 11.91
C LEU A 80 -5.03 15.53 10.81
N SER A 81 -6.22 15.40 10.24
CA SER A 81 -6.71 16.36 9.23
C SER A 81 -6.71 17.78 9.76
N GLY A 82 -7.25 18.01 10.95
CA GLY A 82 -7.28 19.34 11.56
C GLY A 82 -5.89 19.95 11.80
N ARG A 83 -4.88 19.12 12.08
CA ARG A 83 -3.49 19.57 12.29
C ARG A 83 -2.70 19.80 11.01
N LEU A 84 -2.93 18.97 10.00
CA LEU A 84 -2.11 18.91 8.77
C LEU A 84 -2.78 19.58 7.56
N CYS A 85 -4.10 19.68 7.53
CA CYS A 85 -4.81 20.42 6.48
C CYS A 85 -4.56 21.92 6.62
N GLY A 86 -3.95 22.51 5.60
CA GLY A 86 -3.50 23.89 5.60
C GLY A 86 -2.00 24.04 5.37
N GLY A 87 -1.28 22.94 5.18
CA GLY A 87 0.10 22.91 4.67
C GLY A 87 1.19 23.36 5.64
N ARG A 88 0.84 23.83 6.85
CA ARG A 88 1.82 24.41 7.79
C ARG A 88 2.69 23.42 8.54
N LEU A 89 2.26 22.14 8.63
CA LEU A 89 2.96 21.13 9.43
C LEU A 89 3.53 19.97 8.61
N LEU A 90 3.22 19.88 7.31
CA LEU A 90 3.79 18.85 6.45
C LEU A 90 5.04 19.40 5.75
N PRO A 91 6.24 18.90 6.08
CA PRO A 91 7.48 19.35 5.45
C PRO A 91 7.51 18.99 3.96
N ASP A 92 8.21 19.79 3.16
CA ASP A 92 8.32 19.56 1.71
C ASP A 92 9.03 18.25 1.36
N ASN A 93 9.91 17.79 2.24
CA ASN A 93 10.65 16.54 2.10
C ASN A 93 9.91 15.31 2.64
N VAL A 94 8.64 15.44 3.03
CA VAL A 94 7.81 14.34 3.55
C VAL A 94 6.52 14.22 2.73
N ARG A 95 6.08 12.98 2.48
CA ARG A 95 4.71 12.69 2.01
C ARG A 95 4.11 11.55 2.80
N LEU A 96 2.82 11.69 3.10
CA LEU A 96 2.05 10.69 3.80
C LEU A 96 1.45 9.70 2.80
N TYR A 97 1.62 8.44 3.09
CA TYR A 97 0.92 7.35 2.45
C TYR A 97 0.06 6.67 3.51
N ALA A 98 -1.21 6.45 3.22
CA ALA A 98 -2.08 5.70 4.11
C ALA A 98 -2.66 4.48 3.41
N THR A 99 -2.86 3.41 4.14
CA THR A 99 -3.67 2.28 3.67
C THR A 99 -4.97 2.22 4.47
N ALA A 100 -6.08 1.96 3.78
CA ALA A 100 -7.39 1.80 4.39
C ALA A 100 -8.15 0.63 3.76
N ARG A 101 -9.10 0.08 4.51
CA ARG A 101 -9.96 -1.02 4.02
C ARG A 101 -11.23 -0.53 3.32
N GLU A 102 -11.66 0.70 3.57
CA GLU A 102 -12.94 1.24 3.14
C GLU A 102 -12.88 1.91 1.78
N ASN A 103 -14.02 1.86 1.10
CA ASN A 103 -14.25 2.56 -0.17
C ASN A 103 -14.61 4.04 0.07
N SER A 104 -13.95 4.72 0.98
CA SER A 104 -14.17 6.14 1.20
C SER A 104 -13.02 6.94 0.60
N PRO A 105 -13.10 7.32 -0.67
CA PRO A 105 -11.99 7.96 -1.37
C PRO A 105 -11.74 9.40 -0.96
N ALA A 106 -12.71 10.06 -0.36
CA ALA A 106 -12.63 11.49 -0.07
C ALA A 106 -12.14 11.74 1.37
N HIS A 107 -10.86 12.00 1.55
CA HIS A 107 -10.31 12.44 2.81
C HIS A 107 -9.41 13.67 2.60
N PRO A 108 -9.63 14.79 3.33
CA PRO A 108 -8.92 16.06 3.08
C PRO A 108 -7.40 15.95 3.12
N LEU A 109 -6.87 15.04 3.94
CA LEU A 109 -5.43 14.82 4.08
C LEU A 109 -4.83 14.05 2.89
N PHE A 110 -5.65 13.32 2.14
CA PHE A 110 -5.24 12.47 1.03
C PHE A 110 -6.00 12.81 -0.25
N PRO A 111 -5.62 13.89 -0.94
CA PRO A 111 -6.27 14.30 -2.19
C PRO A 111 -6.15 13.26 -3.31
N LEU A 112 -5.10 12.43 -3.27
CA LEU A 112 -4.91 11.34 -4.22
C LEU A 112 -5.30 10.01 -3.58
N ALA A 113 -6.40 9.42 -4.07
CA ALA A 113 -6.88 8.12 -3.61
C ALA A 113 -6.76 7.08 -4.73
N LEU A 114 -6.09 5.97 -4.45
CA LEU A 114 -5.83 4.88 -5.39
C LEU A 114 -6.55 3.61 -4.94
N PRO A 115 -7.47 3.07 -5.76
CA PRO A 115 -8.17 1.84 -5.44
C PRO A 115 -7.27 0.62 -5.65
N PHE A 116 -7.36 -0.33 -4.72
CA PHE A 116 -6.77 -1.66 -4.80
C PHE A 116 -7.89 -2.71 -4.76
N PRO A 117 -8.61 -2.91 -5.86
CA PRO A 117 -9.69 -3.89 -5.91
C PRO A 117 -9.12 -5.30 -5.81
N TYR A 118 -9.97 -6.26 -5.47
CA TYR A 118 -9.62 -7.66 -5.63
C TYR A 118 -9.45 -7.97 -7.12
N PRO A 119 -8.42 -8.73 -7.50
CA PRO A 119 -8.20 -9.11 -8.89
C PRO A 119 -9.33 -10.03 -9.40
N SER A 120 -9.57 -9.99 -10.70
CA SER A 120 -10.34 -11.03 -11.37
C SER A 120 -9.58 -12.37 -11.35
N LEU A 121 -10.27 -13.50 -11.59
CA LEU A 121 -9.62 -14.81 -11.65
C LEU A 121 -8.46 -14.82 -12.66
N HIS A 122 -8.63 -14.22 -13.83
CA HIS A 122 -7.58 -14.11 -14.83
C HIS A 122 -6.37 -13.28 -14.33
N ALA A 123 -6.62 -12.15 -13.71
CA ALA A 123 -5.55 -11.32 -13.13
C ALA A 123 -4.84 -12.03 -11.95
N PHE A 124 -5.58 -12.83 -11.19
CA PHE A 124 -5.04 -13.63 -10.11
C PHE A 124 -4.13 -14.75 -10.63
N ALA A 125 -4.57 -15.48 -11.68
CA ALA A 125 -3.76 -16.52 -12.31
C ALA A 125 -2.46 -15.94 -12.88
N ARG A 126 -2.52 -14.82 -13.59
CA ARG A 126 -1.33 -14.12 -14.07
C ARG A 126 -0.39 -13.71 -12.95
N LEU A 127 -0.92 -13.25 -11.83
CA LEU A 127 -0.10 -12.89 -10.67
C LEU A 127 0.63 -14.12 -10.10
N VAL A 128 -0.01 -15.29 -10.07
CA VAL A 128 0.63 -16.55 -9.67
C VAL A 128 1.73 -16.93 -10.65
N GLU A 129 1.47 -16.84 -11.96
CA GLU A 129 2.47 -17.07 -13.01
C GLU A 129 3.70 -16.18 -12.83
N GLU A 130 3.51 -14.86 -12.68
CA GLU A 130 4.59 -13.89 -12.47
C GLU A 130 5.42 -14.19 -11.21
N ILE A 131 4.78 -14.64 -10.14
CA ILE A 131 5.51 -15.05 -8.91
C ILE A 131 6.37 -16.28 -9.17
N LEU A 132 5.83 -17.30 -9.84
CA LEU A 132 6.54 -18.54 -10.14
C LEU A 132 7.69 -18.31 -11.14
N GLU A 133 7.48 -17.49 -12.17
CA GLU A 133 8.52 -17.09 -13.13
C GLU A 133 9.68 -16.35 -12.42
N ALA A 134 9.36 -15.40 -11.53
CA ALA A 134 10.37 -14.66 -10.78
C ALA A 134 11.24 -15.56 -9.88
N GLU A 135 10.72 -16.71 -9.49
CA GLU A 135 11.41 -17.71 -8.68
C GLU A 135 12.01 -18.85 -9.50
N GLY A 136 11.85 -18.80 -10.83
CA GLY A 136 12.41 -19.81 -11.74
C GLY A 136 11.70 -21.17 -11.69
N VAL A 137 10.45 -21.21 -11.23
CA VAL A 137 9.64 -22.44 -11.16
C VAL A 137 8.84 -22.59 -12.45
N PRO A 138 9.16 -23.58 -13.31
CA PRO A 138 8.39 -23.82 -14.53
C PRO A 138 7.04 -24.44 -14.18
N CYS A 139 5.96 -23.83 -14.67
CA CYS A 139 4.60 -24.32 -14.47
C CYS A 139 3.77 -24.24 -15.74
N ASP A 140 2.87 -25.19 -15.89
CA ASP A 140 1.87 -25.18 -16.96
C ASP A 140 0.78 -24.14 -16.66
N PRO A 141 0.51 -23.17 -17.55
CA PRO A 141 -0.56 -22.19 -17.38
C PRO A 141 -1.94 -22.80 -17.12
N GLN A 142 -2.23 -23.97 -17.69
CA GLN A 142 -3.50 -24.67 -17.47
C GLN A 142 -3.59 -25.20 -16.03
N ALA A 143 -2.51 -25.76 -15.49
CA ALA A 143 -2.45 -26.23 -14.12
C ALA A 143 -2.61 -25.06 -13.13
N ILE A 144 -1.97 -23.92 -13.40
CA ILE A 144 -2.13 -22.70 -12.60
C ILE A 144 -3.58 -22.22 -12.62
N HIS A 145 -4.19 -22.15 -13.81
CA HIS A 145 -5.58 -21.70 -13.92
C HIS A 145 -6.53 -22.61 -13.13
N GLN A 146 -6.39 -23.93 -13.25
CA GLN A 146 -7.22 -24.89 -12.50
C GLN A 146 -7.03 -24.72 -10.99
N ALA A 147 -5.79 -24.63 -10.52
CA ALA A 147 -5.49 -24.39 -9.11
C ALA A 147 -6.09 -23.06 -8.58
N CYS A 148 -6.13 -22.01 -9.41
CA CYS A 148 -6.76 -20.75 -9.06
C CYS A 148 -8.29 -20.89 -8.93
N VAL A 149 -8.93 -21.67 -9.80
CA VAL A 149 -10.38 -21.97 -9.72
C VAL A 149 -10.67 -22.73 -8.43
N ASP A 150 -9.90 -23.77 -8.14
CA ASP A 150 -10.08 -24.61 -6.95
C ASP A 150 -9.86 -23.77 -5.67
N HIS A 151 -8.83 -22.94 -5.65
CA HIS A 151 -8.58 -22.03 -4.55
C HIS A 151 -9.76 -21.06 -4.31
N GLN A 152 -10.36 -20.52 -5.37
CA GLN A 152 -11.52 -19.64 -5.24
C GLN A 152 -12.75 -20.35 -4.63
N VAL A 153 -12.94 -21.64 -4.96
CA VAL A 153 -14.05 -22.46 -4.44
C VAL A 153 -13.82 -22.85 -2.99
N ASP A 154 -12.60 -23.27 -2.65
CA ASP A 154 -12.27 -23.83 -1.31
C ASP A 154 -12.24 -22.74 -0.23
N VAL A 155 -11.64 -21.60 -0.52
CA VAL A 155 -11.38 -20.58 0.51
C VAL A 155 -12.58 -19.66 0.72
N ARG A 156 -13.56 -19.63 -0.21
CA ARG A 156 -14.68 -18.67 -0.22
C ARG A 156 -14.25 -17.22 0.00
N GLU A 157 -12.96 -16.99 -0.03
CA GLU A 157 -12.34 -15.69 0.13
C GLU A 157 -12.15 -15.04 -1.23
N ARG A 158 -12.06 -13.72 -1.21
CA ARG A 158 -11.78 -12.96 -2.43
C ARG A 158 -10.33 -13.18 -2.83
N LEU A 159 -10.12 -13.41 -4.13
CA LEU A 159 -8.78 -13.51 -4.69
C LEU A 159 -7.97 -12.28 -4.29
N CYS A 160 -6.75 -12.48 -3.78
CA CYS A 160 -5.92 -11.38 -3.29
C CYS A 160 -4.43 -11.68 -3.48
N PHE A 161 -3.58 -10.67 -3.39
CA PHE A 161 -2.14 -10.83 -3.56
C PHE A 161 -1.52 -11.82 -2.56
N THR A 162 -1.98 -11.80 -1.32
CA THR A 162 -1.53 -12.78 -0.31
C THR A 162 -1.92 -14.21 -0.68
N GLY A 163 -3.15 -14.40 -1.17
CA GLY A 163 -3.61 -15.70 -1.66
C GLY A 163 -2.80 -16.20 -2.86
N ALA A 164 -2.44 -15.32 -3.79
CA ALA A 164 -1.59 -15.71 -4.92
C ALA A 164 -0.21 -16.20 -4.48
N LYS A 165 0.41 -15.55 -3.49
CA LYS A 165 1.67 -16.03 -2.90
C LYS A 165 1.53 -17.39 -2.25
N MET A 166 0.47 -17.60 -1.47
CA MET A 166 0.22 -18.88 -0.81
C MET A 166 -0.02 -19.99 -1.83
N LEU A 167 -0.74 -19.70 -2.91
CA LEU A 167 -0.97 -20.67 -3.97
C LEU A 167 0.32 -20.99 -4.74
N ALA A 168 1.14 -19.99 -5.05
CA ALA A 168 2.43 -20.19 -5.70
C ALA A 168 3.37 -21.10 -4.88
N GLU A 169 3.35 -21.02 -3.54
CA GLU A 169 4.14 -21.91 -2.69
C GLU A 169 3.79 -23.40 -2.87
N GLN A 170 2.55 -23.72 -3.24
CA GLN A 170 2.13 -25.10 -3.46
C GLN A 170 2.76 -25.72 -4.72
N PHE A 171 3.19 -24.92 -5.68
CA PHE A 171 3.86 -25.38 -6.89
C PHE A 171 5.38 -25.58 -6.71
N LYS A 172 5.94 -25.23 -5.56
CA LYS A 172 7.38 -25.37 -5.27
C LYS A 172 7.73 -26.70 -4.60
N GLY A 173 6.75 -27.45 -4.12
CA GLY A 173 6.88 -28.74 -3.45
C GLY A 173 6.66 -29.86 -4.40
#